data_05c35a3a1e409dfa90c3c96af8657f2e
#
_entry.id   05c35a3a1e409dfa90c3c96af8657f2e
#
_cell.length_a   1.000
_cell.length_b   1.000
_cell.length_c   1.000
_cell.angle_alpha   90.00
_cell.angle_beta   90.00
_cell.angle_gamma   90.00
#
_symmetry.space_group_name_H-M   'P 1'
#
loop_
_entity.id
_entity.type
_entity.pdbx_description
1 polymer ?
#
loop_
_entity_poly.entity_id
_entity_poly.type
_entity_poly.pdbx_seq_one_letter_code
_entity_poly.pdbx_strand_id
1 'polypeptide(L)'
;MLRRALQQRLAALAAAILVPAMTLGATVATADSAGESGPSRATSVVRTDSGAVRGVTADRADRFLGLPYAAPPVKELRFAPPAAPASWKGVRQADRQSPACLQFQPSGIREEQAVSEDCLYLDVYRPSGTRPGARLPVVVWFHGGANTQGTGVIYGGGSMAAKTGVIVVTVNYRLGALGFLAHPALSADTPGGSGNYARMDQVASLEWVRDNIARFGGDTRNVTIAGQSAGGGAVCDLMAIPSAKGLFDKAIVQSSQCLGSSPATLAAGEKSGVDYAKAVGCTDDATAASCLRKAWPNTLIALPG
;
A
#
# COMPACT_ATOMS: atom_id res chain seq x y z
N MET A 1 -54.80 28.53 21.33
CA MET A 1 -55.67 27.37 21.13
C MET A 1 -55.21 26.43 20.02
N LEU A 2 -54.26 26.79 19.19
CA LEU A 2 -53.84 25.95 18.05
C LEU A 2 -52.84 24.81 18.41
N ARG A 3 -52.13 24.90 19.54
CA ARG A 3 -51.12 23.86 19.94
C ARG A 3 -51.74 22.60 20.57
N ARG A 4 -52.95 22.66 21.10
CA ARG A 4 -53.62 21.47 21.70
C ARG A 4 -54.31 20.59 20.67
N ALA A 5 -54.72 21.13 19.52
CA ALA A 5 -55.35 20.35 18.44
C ALA A 5 -54.37 19.48 17.62
N LEU A 6 -53.08 19.85 17.62
CA LEU A 6 -52.05 19.09 16.88
C LEU A 6 -51.54 17.87 17.66
N GLN A 7 -51.56 17.93 18.99
CA GLN A 7 -51.13 16.79 19.84
C GLN A 7 -52.17 15.68 19.95
N GLN A 8 -53.45 15.98 19.76
CA GLN A 8 -54.51 15.00 19.81
C GLN A 8 -54.69 14.20 18.49
N ARG A 9 -54.13 14.66 17.37
CA ARG A 9 -54.16 13.95 16.10
C ARG A 9 -52.99 12.98 15.86
N LEU A 10 -51.93 13.05 16.66
CA LEU A 10 -50.79 12.13 16.61
C LEU A 10 -50.94 10.90 17.51
N ALA A 11 -51.92 10.91 18.41
CA ALA A 11 -52.20 9.77 19.31
C ALA A 11 -53.17 8.70 18.76
N ALA A 12 -53.78 8.95 17.59
CA ALA A 12 -54.82 8.12 17.04
C ALA A 12 -54.38 7.19 15.87
N LEU A 13 -53.07 7.20 15.53
CA LEU A 13 -52.52 6.36 14.44
C LEU A 13 -51.59 5.24 14.91
N ALA A 14 -51.56 4.94 16.20
CA ALA A 14 -50.70 3.89 16.79
C ALA A 14 -51.50 2.65 17.28
N ALA A 15 -52.61 2.33 16.65
CA ALA A 15 -53.34 1.11 16.98
C ALA A 15 -53.73 0.38 15.69
N ALA A 16 -53.28 -0.87 15.59
CA ALA A 16 -53.65 -1.92 14.65
C ALA A 16 -52.74 -2.13 13.42
N ILE A 17 -51.53 -2.71 13.65
CA ILE A 17 -51.03 -3.77 12.77
C ILE A 17 -50.46 -4.88 13.68
N LEU A 18 -51.34 -5.78 14.15
CA LEU A 18 -50.91 -7.08 14.64
C LEU A 18 -50.58 -7.94 13.42
N VAL A 19 -49.29 -8.10 13.13
CA VAL A 19 -48.77 -9.09 12.21
C VAL A 19 -48.50 -10.36 13.05
N PRO A 20 -49.11 -11.52 12.75
CA PRO A 20 -48.77 -12.74 13.46
C PRO A 20 -47.31 -13.11 13.19
N ALA A 21 -46.52 -13.25 14.24
CA ALA A 21 -45.17 -13.78 14.16
C ALA A 21 -45.23 -15.25 13.74
N MET A 22 -45.10 -15.51 12.44
CA MET A 22 -44.71 -16.83 11.95
C MET A 22 -43.23 -17.00 12.29
N THR A 23 -42.98 -17.79 13.33
CA THR A 23 -41.62 -18.29 13.60
C THR A 23 -41.28 -19.31 12.52
N LEU A 24 -40.74 -18.82 11.38
CA LEU A 24 -39.94 -19.68 10.54
C LEU A 24 -38.60 -19.88 11.30
N GLY A 25 -38.44 -21.09 11.83
CA GLY A 25 -37.15 -21.54 12.31
C GLY A 25 -36.17 -21.63 11.12
N ALA A 26 -35.56 -20.50 10.80
CA ALA A 26 -34.37 -20.50 9.96
C ALA A 26 -33.23 -21.05 10.82
N THR A 27 -32.96 -22.33 10.70
CA THR A 27 -31.64 -22.86 11.06
C THR A 27 -30.63 -22.11 10.23
N VAL A 28 -30.02 -21.09 10.83
CA VAL A 28 -28.79 -20.50 10.29
C VAL A 28 -27.75 -21.62 10.31
N ALA A 29 -27.59 -22.29 9.18
CA ALA A 29 -26.42 -23.10 8.97
C ALA A 29 -25.22 -22.12 9.09
N THR A 30 -24.57 -22.11 10.24
CA THR A 30 -23.23 -21.55 10.38
C THR A 30 -22.39 -22.35 9.42
N ALA A 31 -22.12 -21.75 8.24
CA ALA A 31 -21.08 -22.25 7.38
C ALA A 31 -19.79 -22.09 8.20
N ASP A 32 -19.35 -23.15 8.82
CA ASP A 32 -17.99 -23.31 9.33
C ASP A 32 -17.04 -23.15 8.15
N SER A 33 -16.65 -21.90 7.88
CA SER A 33 -15.56 -21.57 6.96
C SER A 33 -14.20 -21.58 7.69
N ALA A 34 -14.06 -22.43 8.68
CA ALA A 34 -12.76 -22.88 9.13
C ALA A 34 -12.28 -23.97 8.17
N GLY A 35 -11.93 -23.56 6.96
CA GLY A 35 -11.04 -24.35 6.13
C GLY A 35 -9.75 -24.52 6.92
N GLU A 36 -9.50 -25.72 7.44
CA GLU A 36 -8.24 -26.08 8.07
C GLU A 36 -7.12 -25.66 7.12
N SER A 37 -6.40 -24.61 7.49
CA SER A 37 -5.15 -24.24 6.80
C SER A 37 -4.18 -25.38 7.06
N GLY A 38 -3.92 -26.20 6.04
CA GLY A 38 -2.94 -27.26 6.12
C GLY A 38 -1.59 -26.71 6.62
N PRO A 39 -0.75 -27.54 7.24
CA PRO A 39 0.51 -27.09 7.81
C PRO A 39 1.33 -26.34 6.76
N SER A 40 1.77 -25.12 7.09
CA SER A 40 2.64 -24.34 6.23
C SER A 40 3.99 -25.05 6.07
N ARG A 41 4.51 -25.09 4.84
CA ARG A 41 5.84 -25.66 4.56
C ARG A 41 6.70 -24.65 3.81
N ALA A 42 8.02 -24.78 3.96
CA ALA A 42 8.97 -23.94 3.24
C ALA A 42 8.87 -24.15 1.72
N THR A 43 8.95 -23.05 0.95
CA THR A 43 9.04 -23.10 -0.52
C THR A 43 10.45 -23.52 -0.98
N SER A 44 10.62 -23.74 -2.29
CA SER A 44 11.93 -23.70 -2.92
C SER A 44 12.56 -22.31 -2.77
N VAL A 45 13.90 -22.26 -2.79
CA VAL A 45 14.65 -21.00 -2.76
C VAL A 45 14.53 -20.30 -4.11
N VAL A 46 14.22 -19.02 -4.09
CA VAL A 46 14.24 -18.11 -5.24
C VAL A 46 15.40 -17.13 -5.07
N ARG A 47 16.17 -16.88 -6.14
CA ARG A 47 17.27 -15.91 -6.12
C ARG A 47 16.77 -14.58 -6.72
N THR A 48 16.79 -13.52 -5.93
CA THR A 48 16.59 -12.14 -6.40
C THR A 48 17.94 -11.48 -6.68
N ASP A 49 17.93 -10.27 -7.25
CA ASP A 49 19.16 -9.49 -7.47
C ASP A 49 19.87 -9.14 -6.17
N SER A 50 19.11 -8.94 -5.08
CA SER A 50 19.68 -8.61 -3.76
C SER A 50 20.12 -9.83 -2.96
N GLY A 51 19.62 -11.04 -3.28
CA GLY A 51 19.98 -12.28 -2.56
C GLY A 51 18.93 -13.38 -2.69
N ALA A 52 19.20 -14.50 -2.05
CA ALA A 52 18.30 -15.66 -2.06
C ALA A 52 17.20 -15.50 -0.99
N VAL A 53 15.98 -15.94 -1.31
CA VAL A 53 14.82 -15.89 -0.41
C VAL A 53 14.10 -17.22 -0.36
N ARG A 54 13.50 -17.54 0.78
CA ARG A 54 12.64 -18.70 0.96
C ARG A 54 11.34 -18.25 1.64
N GLY A 55 10.21 -18.51 1.00
CA GLY A 55 8.89 -18.25 1.51
C GLY A 55 8.24 -19.47 2.16
N VAL A 56 6.92 -19.39 2.30
CA VAL A 56 6.08 -20.46 2.84
C VAL A 56 4.97 -20.79 1.86
N THR A 57 4.58 -22.07 1.77
CA THR A 57 3.40 -22.54 1.07
C THR A 57 2.26 -22.69 2.09
N ALA A 58 1.16 -22.04 1.86
CA ALA A 58 -0.09 -22.23 2.61
C ALA A 58 -1.29 -21.98 1.68
N ASP A 59 -2.40 -22.68 1.89
CA ASP A 59 -3.65 -22.49 1.16
C ASP A 59 -3.48 -22.53 -0.38
N ARG A 60 -2.68 -23.44 -0.88
CA ARG A 60 -2.33 -23.62 -2.30
C ARG A 60 -1.62 -22.42 -2.95
N ALA A 61 -1.03 -21.54 -2.16
CA ALA A 61 -0.20 -20.44 -2.62
C ALA A 61 1.18 -20.47 -1.96
N ASP A 62 2.20 -20.18 -2.71
CA ASP A 62 3.51 -19.82 -2.18
C ASP A 62 3.50 -18.32 -1.87
N ARG A 63 3.96 -17.96 -0.68
CA ARG A 63 4.00 -16.60 -0.15
C ARG A 63 5.44 -16.24 0.15
N PHE A 64 5.93 -15.16 -0.43
CA PHE A 64 7.23 -14.57 -0.13
C PHE A 64 6.97 -13.18 0.43
N LEU A 65 7.10 -13.03 1.74
CA LEU A 65 6.66 -11.86 2.50
C LEU A 65 7.85 -11.00 2.91
N GLY A 66 7.67 -9.67 2.91
CA GLY A 66 8.67 -8.73 3.39
C GLY A 66 9.94 -8.69 2.52
N LEU A 67 9.79 -8.68 1.20
CA LEU A 67 10.90 -8.55 0.25
C LEU A 67 11.26 -7.07 0.08
N PRO A 68 12.48 -6.61 0.43
CA PRO A 68 12.86 -5.23 0.25
C PRO A 68 13.04 -4.92 -1.24
N TYR A 69 12.36 -3.89 -1.72
CA TYR A 69 12.57 -3.35 -3.08
C TYR A 69 13.41 -2.06 -3.07
N ALA A 70 13.56 -1.43 -1.90
CA ALA A 70 14.41 -0.28 -1.69
C ALA A 70 15.07 -0.32 -0.29
N ALA A 71 16.10 0.47 -0.10
CA ALA A 71 16.73 0.69 1.18
C ALA A 71 15.76 1.42 2.15
N PRO A 72 15.87 1.21 3.48
CA PRO A 72 15.08 1.94 4.45
C PRO A 72 15.21 3.46 4.26
N PRO A 73 14.09 4.21 4.07
CA PRO A 73 14.11 5.66 3.83
C PRO A 73 14.26 6.43 5.14
N VAL A 74 15.37 6.23 5.83
CA VAL A 74 15.69 6.80 7.14
C VAL A 74 16.90 7.71 7.05
N LYS A 75 17.05 8.63 8.01
CA LYS A 75 18.19 9.56 8.08
C LYS A 75 18.33 10.38 6.79
N GLU A 76 19.45 10.24 6.09
CA GLU A 76 19.74 10.95 4.84
C GLU A 76 18.85 10.51 3.68
N LEU A 77 18.29 9.28 3.74
CA LEU A 77 17.32 8.78 2.76
C LEU A 77 15.89 9.22 3.06
N ARG A 78 15.62 9.82 4.23
CA ARG A 78 14.33 10.46 4.48
C ARG A 78 14.17 11.66 3.56
N PHE A 79 13.03 11.81 2.89
CA PHE A 79 12.78 12.83 1.87
C PHE A 79 13.82 12.79 0.74
N ALA A 80 14.21 11.59 0.33
CA ALA A 80 15.05 11.34 -0.84
C ALA A 80 14.41 10.28 -1.74
N PRO A 81 14.76 10.22 -3.03
CA PRO A 81 14.40 9.11 -3.90
C PRO A 81 14.76 7.76 -3.27
N PRO A 82 14.01 6.67 -3.55
CA PRO A 82 14.36 5.34 -3.06
C PRO A 82 15.72 4.91 -3.60
N ALA A 83 16.54 4.35 -2.71
CA ALA A 83 17.85 3.78 -3.04
C ALA A 83 17.75 2.25 -3.13
N ALA A 84 18.68 1.62 -3.86
CA ALA A 84 18.72 0.16 -3.96
C ALA A 84 18.86 -0.51 -2.58
N PRO A 85 18.16 -1.63 -2.33
CA PRO A 85 18.29 -2.34 -1.07
C PRO A 85 19.67 -2.98 -0.94
N ALA A 86 20.13 -3.15 0.29
CA ALA A 86 21.37 -3.87 0.55
C ALA A 86 21.25 -5.34 0.14
N SER A 87 22.29 -5.86 -0.50
CA SER A 87 22.40 -7.29 -0.81
C SER A 87 22.71 -8.09 0.45
N TRP A 88 22.26 -9.36 0.50
CA TRP A 88 22.53 -10.27 1.60
C TRP A 88 23.16 -11.58 1.13
N LYS A 89 23.93 -12.19 2.05
CA LYS A 89 24.47 -13.54 1.89
C LYS A 89 23.51 -14.57 2.50
N GLY A 90 23.56 -15.80 2.00
CA GLY A 90 22.71 -16.89 2.48
C GLY A 90 21.25 -16.77 1.99
N VAL A 91 20.34 -17.40 2.72
CA VAL A 91 18.91 -17.45 2.37
C VAL A 91 18.11 -16.67 3.42
N ARG A 92 17.51 -15.56 3.01
CA ARG A 92 16.57 -14.78 3.84
C ARG A 92 15.25 -15.52 3.93
N GLN A 93 14.72 -15.68 5.14
CA GLN A 93 13.38 -16.20 5.35
C GLN A 93 12.38 -15.07 5.02
N ALA A 94 11.52 -15.33 4.04
CA ALA A 94 10.47 -14.43 3.56
C ALA A 94 9.09 -14.99 3.97
N ASP A 95 8.95 -15.27 5.27
CA ASP A 95 7.80 -15.92 5.91
C ASP A 95 7.03 -14.98 6.84
N ARG A 96 7.49 -13.74 7.00
CA ARG A 96 6.89 -12.72 7.87
C ARG A 96 6.62 -11.45 7.09
N GLN A 97 5.49 -10.85 7.40
CA GLN A 97 5.11 -9.54 6.88
C GLN A 97 6.07 -8.46 7.38
N SER A 98 6.37 -7.48 6.51
CA SER A 98 7.11 -6.28 6.88
C SER A 98 6.26 -5.34 7.72
N PRO A 99 6.87 -4.38 8.44
CA PRO A 99 6.14 -3.24 8.97
C PRO A 99 5.37 -2.49 7.87
N ALA A 100 4.21 -1.94 8.23
CA ALA A 100 3.55 -0.93 7.42
C ALA A 100 4.35 0.38 7.45
N CYS A 101 4.20 1.23 6.42
CA CYS A 101 4.82 2.54 6.44
C CYS A 101 4.25 3.39 7.58
N LEU A 102 5.10 4.23 8.15
CA LEU A 102 4.75 5.05 9.30
C LEU A 102 3.56 5.95 8.97
N GLN A 103 2.54 5.94 9.82
CA GLN A 103 1.26 6.60 9.63
C GLN A 103 0.60 6.93 10.97
N PHE A 104 -0.21 7.99 10.98
CA PHE A 104 -1.00 8.36 12.14
C PHE A 104 -2.33 7.60 12.14
N GLN A 105 -2.70 7.02 13.29
CA GLN A 105 -3.92 6.21 13.46
C GLN A 105 -4.07 5.13 12.36
N PRO A 106 -3.25 4.09 12.37
CA PRO A 106 -3.26 3.07 11.34
C PRO A 106 -4.62 2.36 11.29
N SER A 107 -5.42 2.66 10.26
CA SER A 107 -6.67 1.95 10.00
C SER A 107 -6.44 0.80 9.03
N GLY A 108 -7.09 -0.34 9.30
CA GLY A 108 -6.92 -1.54 8.49
C GLY A 108 -5.59 -2.27 8.70
N ILE A 109 -4.75 -1.79 9.61
CA ILE A 109 -3.56 -2.52 10.07
C ILE A 109 -4.00 -3.48 11.17
N ARG A 110 -3.48 -4.70 11.14
CA ARG A 110 -3.69 -5.65 12.23
C ARG A 110 -2.92 -5.16 13.46
N GLU A 111 -3.49 -5.37 14.64
CA GLU A 111 -2.92 -4.90 15.89
C GLU A 111 -1.47 -5.38 16.10
N GLU A 112 -1.12 -6.55 15.54
CA GLU A 112 0.22 -7.13 15.63
C GLU A 112 1.19 -6.59 14.57
N GLN A 113 0.72 -5.81 13.59
CA GLN A 113 1.60 -5.28 12.53
C GLN A 113 2.28 -4.00 12.99
N ALA A 114 3.59 -4.04 13.13
CA ALA A 114 4.38 -2.85 13.42
C ALA A 114 4.27 -1.79 12.31
N VAL A 115 4.44 -0.53 12.67
CA VAL A 115 4.64 0.58 11.73
C VAL A 115 6.07 1.09 11.84
N SER A 116 6.69 1.46 10.72
CA SER A 116 8.09 1.90 10.68
C SER A 116 8.34 2.81 9.49
N GLU A 117 9.40 3.62 9.53
CA GLU A 117 9.95 4.22 8.31
C GLU A 117 10.65 3.17 7.44
N ASP A 118 11.24 2.14 8.04
CA ASP A 118 11.76 0.96 7.33
C ASP A 118 10.57 0.09 6.87
N CYS A 119 9.99 0.44 5.72
CA CYS A 119 8.72 -0.11 5.23
C CYS A 119 8.67 -0.38 3.73
N LEU A 120 9.74 -0.06 2.97
CA LEU A 120 9.76 -0.21 1.51
C LEU A 120 9.95 -1.67 1.10
N TYR A 121 8.89 -2.44 1.34
CA TYR A 121 8.80 -3.87 1.10
C TYR A 121 7.60 -4.19 0.22
N LEU A 122 7.68 -5.34 -0.43
CA LEU A 122 6.58 -5.95 -1.16
C LEU A 122 6.44 -7.43 -0.77
N ASP A 123 5.26 -7.97 -1.02
CA ASP A 123 4.99 -9.39 -0.89
C ASP A 123 4.69 -9.98 -2.27
N VAL A 124 5.17 -11.20 -2.52
CA VAL A 124 4.88 -11.96 -3.75
C VAL A 124 4.08 -13.20 -3.38
N TYR A 125 2.93 -13.37 -4.04
CA TYR A 125 2.06 -14.52 -3.93
C TYR A 125 1.95 -15.20 -5.29
N ARG A 126 2.17 -16.52 -5.35
CA ARG A 126 2.02 -17.30 -6.59
C ARG A 126 1.28 -18.62 -6.32
N PRO A 127 0.66 -19.24 -7.32
CA PRO A 127 0.14 -20.60 -7.17
C PRO A 127 1.22 -21.55 -6.65
N SER A 128 0.90 -22.42 -5.71
CA SER A 128 1.87 -23.41 -5.22
C SER A 128 2.31 -24.35 -6.35
N GLY A 129 3.59 -24.74 -6.32
CA GLY A 129 4.15 -25.59 -7.37
C GLY A 129 4.49 -24.85 -8.68
N THR A 130 4.39 -23.53 -8.71
CA THR A 130 4.84 -22.72 -9.86
C THR A 130 6.30 -23.02 -10.16
N ARG A 131 6.60 -23.40 -11.40
CA ARG A 131 7.95 -23.72 -11.89
C ARG A 131 8.63 -22.47 -12.45
N PRO A 132 9.96 -22.38 -12.42
CA PRO A 132 10.69 -21.38 -13.19
C PRO A 132 10.27 -21.42 -14.67
N GLY A 133 10.07 -20.25 -15.28
CA GLY A 133 9.64 -20.14 -16.68
C GLY A 133 8.14 -20.37 -16.94
N ALA A 134 7.30 -20.48 -15.92
CA ALA A 134 5.84 -20.66 -16.06
C ALA A 134 5.15 -19.49 -16.78
N ARG A 135 5.74 -18.27 -16.75
CA ARG A 135 5.27 -17.06 -17.44
C ARG A 135 3.81 -16.71 -17.09
N LEU A 136 3.51 -16.74 -15.78
CA LEU A 136 2.19 -16.39 -15.27
C LEU A 136 1.96 -14.87 -15.37
N PRO A 137 0.72 -14.43 -15.64
CA PRO A 137 0.37 -13.01 -15.51
C PRO A 137 0.68 -12.47 -14.12
N VAL A 138 1.05 -11.20 -14.04
CA VAL A 138 1.42 -10.52 -12.79
C VAL A 138 0.45 -9.37 -12.52
N VAL A 139 -0.05 -9.28 -11.30
CA VAL A 139 -0.84 -8.13 -10.80
C VAL A 139 -0.04 -7.47 -9.69
N VAL A 140 0.31 -6.20 -9.88
CA VAL A 140 0.94 -5.36 -8.85
C VAL A 140 -0.13 -4.47 -8.23
N TRP A 141 -0.35 -4.63 -6.94
CA TRP A 141 -1.41 -3.94 -6.22
C TRP A 141 -0.88 -2.79 -5.37
N PHE A 142 -1.43 -1.60 -5.59
CA PHE A 142 -1.22 -0.41 -4.78
C PHE A 142 -2.44 -0.16 -3.89
N HIS A 143 -2.22 -0.13 -2.58
CA HIS A 143 -3.30 0.04 -1.59
C HIS A 143 -3.87 1.46 -1.59
N GLY A 144 -5.10 1.61 -1.11
CA GLY A 144 -5.73 2.89 -0.82
C GLY A 144 -5.37 3.43 0.56
N GLY A 145 -6.13 4.44 1.00
CA GLY A 145 -5.95 5.06 2.32
C GLY A 145 -5.53 6.52 2.23
N ALA A 146 -6.06 7.26 1.24
CA ALA A 146 -5.88 8.71 1.07
C ALA A 146 -4.40 9.17 1.02
N ASN A 147 -3.47 8.28 0.67
CA ASN A 147 -2.01 8.49 0.73
C ASN A 147 -1.46 8.78 2.14
N THR A 148 -2.26 8.66 3.19
CA THR A 148 -1.89 8.95 4.59
C THR A 148 -1.84 7.72 5.46
N GLN A 149 -2.49 6.64 5.03
CA GLN A 149 -2.61 5.38 5.77
C GLN A 149 -2.73 4.17 4.84
N GLY A 150 -2.67 2.96 5.40
CA GLY A 150 -2.83 1.72 4.66
C GLY A 150 -1.55 0.89 4.58
N THR A 151 -1.67 -0.30 4.01
CA THR A 151 -0.58 -1.26 3.80
C THR A 151 -0.98 -2.28 2.75
N GLY A 152 -0.04 -2.78 1.98
CA GLY A 152 -0.26 -3.88 1.04
C GLY A 152 -0.66 -5.19 1.70
N VAL A 153 -0.27 -5.37 2.95
CA VAL A 153 -0.48 -6.61 3.72
C VAL A 153 -1.95 -6.98 3.91
N ILE A 154 -2.83 -5.99 4.14
CA ILE A 154 -4.27 -6.26 4.42
C ILE A 154 -5.00 -6.89 3.25
N TYR A 155 -4.51 -6.67 2.03
CA TYR A 155 -5.14 -7.23 0.83
C TYR A 155 -4.75 -8.69 0.61
N GLY A 156 -3.49 -9.05 0.93
CA GLY A 156 -2.96 -10.37 0.65
C GLY A 156 -3.10 -10.74 -0.83
N GLY A 157 -2.48 -11.77 -1.28
CA GLY A 157 -2.60 -12.20 -2.67
C GLY A 157 -2.83 -13.71 -2.81
N GLY A 158 -2.71 -14.44 -1.70
CA GLY A 158 -2.67 -15.90 -1.73
C GLY A 158 -3.93 -16.54 -2.31
N SER A 159 -5.10 -16.09 -1.89
CA SER A 159 -6.39 -16.62 -2.40
C SER A 159 -6.57 -16.35 -3.89
N MET A 160 -6.23 -15.13 -4.34
CA MET A 160 -6.30 -14.77 -5.76
C MET A 160 -5.31 -15.63 -6.56
N ALA A 161 -4.05 -15.70 -6.15
CA ALA A 161 -3.03 -16.50 -6.83
C ALA A 161 -3.46 -17.97 -6.94
N ALA A 162 -3.92 -18.58 -5.84
CA ALA A 162 -4.36 -19.99 -5.81
C ALA A 162 -5.56 -20.29 -6.72
N LYS A 163 -6.48 -19.34 -6.90
CA LYS A 163 -7.73 -19.54 -7.64
C LYS A 163 -7.63 -19.17 -9.12
N THR A 164 -6.80 -18.19 -9.47
CA THR A 164 -6.79 -17.62 -10.83
C THR A 164 -5.53 -17.93 -11.63
N GLY A 165 -4.50 -18.46 -10.98
CA GLY A 165 -3.24 -18.78 -11.66
C GLY A 165 -2.36 -17.56 -11.94
N VAL A 166 -2.63 -16.38 -11.34
CA VAL A 166 -1.81 -15.18 -11.49
C VAL A 166 -0.80 -15.06 -10.34
N ILE A 167 0.27 -14.30 -10.56
CA ILE A 167 1.12 -13.82 -9.47
C ILE A 167 0.57 -12.50 -8.99
N VAL A 168 0.44 -12.34 -7.67
CA VAL A 168 0.03 -11.08 -7.04
C VAL A 168 1.22 -10.52 -6.29
N VAL A 169 1.50 -9.23 -6.50
CA VAL A 169 2.50 -8.46 -5.75
C VAL A 169 1.77 -7.35 -5.02
N THR A 170 1.87 -7.28 -3.69
CA THR A 170 1.33 -6.17 -2.90
C THR A 170 2.47 -5.30 -2.41
N VAL A 171 2.31 -3.98 -2.47
CA VAL A 171 3.40 -3.02 -2.29
C VAL A 171 3.07 -2.07 -1.14
N ASN A 172 4.03 -1.86 -0.24
CA ASN A 172 4.04 -0.71 0.67
C ASN A 172 4.80 0.44 0.02
N TYR A 173 4.38 1.67 0.27
CA TYR A 173 5.03 2.90 -0.19
C TYR A 173 4.89 3.99 0.88
N ARG A 174 5.78 4.97 0.90
CA ARG A 174 5.75 6.07 1.89
C ARG A 174 4.42 6.83 1.85
N LEU A 175 4.00 7.32 3.01
CA LEU A 175 2.70 7.93 3.25
C LEU A 175 2.82 9.32 3.87
N GLY A 176 1.76 10.12 3.75
CA GLY A 176 1.66 11.44 4.36
C GLY A 176 2.85 12.33 4.01
N ALA A 177 3.31 13.13 4.95
CA ALA A 177 4.44 14.01 4.74
C ALA A 177 5.72 13.27 4.32
N LEU A 178 5.96 12.04 4.86
CA LEU A 178 7.13 11.24 4.49
C LEU A 178 7.14 10.83 3.01
N GLY A 179 5.96 10.73 2.39
CA GLY A 179 5.80 10.37 0.99
C GLY A 179 5.56 11.55 0.05
N PHE A 180 5.06 12.69 0.56
CA PHE A 180 4.51 13.75 -0.29
C PHE A 180 4.92 15.19 0.10
N LEU A 181 5.77 15.39 1.11
CA LEU A 181 6.21 16.74 1.49
C LEU A 181 7.08 17.34 0.40
N ALA A 182 6.63 18.45 -0.18
CA ALA A 182 7.46 19.32 -1.01
C ALA A 182 8.00 20.48 -0.17
N HIS A 183 9.28 20.83 -0.35
CA HIS A 183 9.90 21.98 0.31
C HIS A 183 11.07 22.47 -0.54
N PRO A 184 11.33 23.80 -0.70
CA PRO A 184 12.42 24.32 -1.53
C PRO A 184 13.79 23.70 -1.22
N ALA A 185 14.11 23.57 0.08
CA ALA A 185 15.36 22.96 0.52
C ALA A 185 15.48 21.46 0.20
N LEU A 186 14.37 20.73 0.11
CA LEU A 186 14.34 19.32 -0.31
C LEU A 186 14.39 19.22 -1.83
N SER A 187 13.76 20.15 -2.55
CA SER A 187 13.79 20.20 -4.02
C SER A 187 15.18 20.49 -4.55
N ALA A 188 16.00 21.27 -3.85
CA ALA A 188 17.39 21.52 -4.22
C ALA A 188 18.23 20.23 -4.28
N ASP A 189 17.89 19.23 -3.46
CA ASP A 189 18.59 17.93 -3.38
C ASP A 189 17.92 16.83 -4.23
N THR A 190 16.76 17.12 -4.85
CA THR A 190 15.96 16.11 -5.54
C THR A 190 15.79 16.45 -7.02
N PRO A 191 16.33 15.67 -7.95
CA PRO A 191 16.09 15.89 -9.38
C PRO A 191 14.57 15.88 -9.70
N GLY A 192 14.09 16.94 -10.35
CA GLY A 192 12.67 17.12 -10.67
C GLY A 192 11.81 17.69 -9.52
N GLY A 193 12.41 18.00 -8.36
CA GLY A 193 11.73 18.58 -7.20
C GLY A 193 11.26 17.54 -6.19
N SER A 194 10.93 18.02 -4.99
CA SER A 194 10.41 17.20 -3.88
C SER A 194 8.89 16.97 -3.97
N GLY A 195 8.33 16.16 -3.08
CA GLY A 195 6.87 15.96 -2.95
C GLY A 195 6.31 14.69 -3.58
N ASN A 196 7.11 13.89 -4.30
CA ASN A 196 6.64 12.71 -5.00
C ASN A 196 7.37 11.41 -4.61
N TYR A 197 7.92 11.35 -3.39
CA TYR A 197 8.70 10.19 -2.93
C TYR A 197 7.91 8.89 -2.97
N ALA A 198 6.62 8.92 -2.59
CA ALA A 198 5.74 7.75 -2.68
C ALA A 198 5.54 7.27 -4.12
N ARG A 199 5.47 8.18 -5.10
CA ARG A 199 5.39 7.79 -6.53
C ARG A 199 6.71 7.20 -7.01
N MET A 200 7.84 7.74 -6.54
CA MET A 200 9.16 7.16 -6.80
C MET A 200 9.28 5.75 -6.19
N ASP A 201 8.75 5.53 -4.99
CA ASP A 201 8.70 4.21 -4.34
C ASP A 201 7.88 3.21 -5.19
N GLN A 202 6.73 3.63 -5.70
CA GLN A 202 5.89 2.81 -6.57
C GLN A 202 6.60 2.46 -7.89
N VAL A 203 7.32 3.41 -8.51
CA VAL A 203 8.16 3.14 -9.68
C VAL A 203 9.25 2.12 -9.34
N ALA A 204 9.97 2.32 -8.23
CA ALA A 204 11.03 1.40 -7.79
C ALA A 204 10.50 -0.03 -7.53
N SER A 205 9.27 -0.16 -7.01
CA SER A 205 8.63 -1.46 -6.84
C SER A 205 8.34 -2.15 -8.19
N LEU A 206 7.96 -1.38 -9.21
CA LEU A 206 7.76 -1.90 -10.56
C LEU A 206 9.08 -2.27 -11.24
N GLU A 207 10.15 -1.52 -11.02
CA GLU A 207 11.50 -1.87 -11.46
C GLU A 207 11.95 -3.19 -10.81
N TRP A 208 11.70 -3.37 -9.51
CA TRP A 208 11.95 -4.63 -8.83
C TRP A 208 11.16 -5.79 -9.46
N VAL A 209 9.89 -5.58 -9.82
CA VAL A 209 9.06 -6.59 -10.51
C VAL A 209 9.68 -6.93 -11.88
N ARG A 210 10.03 -5.95 -12.70
CA ARG A 210 10.71 -6.16 -13.98
C ARG A 210 11.94 -7.05 -13.83
N ASP A 211 12.77 -6.79 -12.83
CA ASP A 211 14.08 -7.44 -12.68
C ASP A 211 14.00 -8.82 -12.00
N ASN A 212 12.95 -9.06 -11.20
CA ASN A 212 12.90 -10.25 -10.35
C ASN A 212 11.75 -11.23 -10.61
N ILE A 213 10.59 -10.75 -11.12
CA ILE A 213 9.36 -11.55 -11.10
C ILE A 213 9.43 -12.82 -11.96
N ALA A 214 10.26 -12.84 -13.00
CA ALA A 214 10.48 -14.02 -13.83
C ALA A 214 11.06 -15.20 -13.01
N ARG A 215 11.85 -14.92 -11.97
CA ARG A 215 12.41 -15.92 -11.06
C ARG A 215 11.35 -16.56 -10.15
N PHE A 216 10.24 -15.85 -9.96
CA PHE A 216 9.05 -16.35 -9.27
C PHE A 216 8.06 -17.05 -10.22
N GLY A 217 8.37 -17.10 -11.52
CA GLY A 217 7.52 -17.71 -12.56
C GLY A 217 6.58 -16.74 -13.25
N GLY A 218 6.75 -15.42 -13.06
CA GLY A 218 5.95 -14.39 -13.72
C GLY A 218 6.43 -14.05 -15.12
N ASP A 219 5.55 -13.46 -15.93
CA ASP A 219 5.88 -12.87 -17.23
C ASP A 219 6.05 -11.36 -17.10
N THR A 220 7.26 -10.86 -17.28
CA THR A 220 7.60 -9.43 -17.27
C THR A 220 6.95 -8.62 -18.40
N ARG A 221 6.35 -9.29 -19.38
CA ARG A 221 5.60 -8.69 -20.49
C ARG A 221 4.09 -8.85 -20.35
N ASN A 222 3.64 -9.24 -19.15
CA ASN A 222 2.23 -9.38 -18.82
C ASN A 222 1.97 -8.89 -17.40
N VAL A 223 2.35 -7.63 -17.14
CA VAL A 223 2.23 -6.96 -15.84
C VAL A 223 1.03 -6.02 -15.88
N THR A 224 0.12 -6.21 -14.94
CA THR A 224 -1.03 -5.32 -14.69
C THR A 224 -0.80 -4.57 -13.41
N ILE A 225 -0.80 -3.24 -13.44
CA ILE A 225 -0.88 -2.43 -12.22
C ILE A 225 -2.34 -2.25 -11.82
N ALA A 226 -2.63 -2.35 -10.55
CA ALA A 226 -3.99 -2.25 -10.02
C ALA A 226 -3.99 -1.51 -8.68
N GLY A 227 -5.06 -0.76 -8.40
CA GLY A 227 -5.19 -0.07 -7.12
C GLY A 227 -6.59 0.45 -6.89
N GLN A 228 -6.91 0.71 -5.61
CA GLN A 228 -8.20 1.19 -5.18
C GLN A 228 -8.05 2.52 -4.44
N SER A 229 -9.00 3.46 -4.63
CA SER A 229 -8.99 4.79 -4.00
C SER A 229 -7.67 5.53 -4.30
N ALA A 230 -6.91 5.97 -3.30
CA ALA A 230 -5.59 6.58 -3.49
C ALA A 230 -4.62 5.69 -4.30
N GLY A 231 -4.72 4.35 -4.16
CA GLY A 231 -3.96 3.40 -4.99
C GLY A 231 -4.43 3.41 -6.44
N GLY A 232 -5.72 3.61 -6.71
CA GLY A 232 -6.26 3.86 -8.06
C GLY A 232 -5.74 5.17 -8.66
N GLY A 233 -5.65 6.23 -7.85
CA GLY A 233 -4.99 7.48 -8.22
C GLY A 233 -3.51 7.26 -8.56
N ALA A 234 -2.81 6.45 -7.76
CA ALA A 234 -1.43 6.08 -8.04
C ALA A 234 -1.27 5.38 -9.41
N VAL A 235 -2.19 4.48 -9.75
CA VAL A 235 -2.22 3.84 -11.09
C VAL A 235 -2.36 4.88 -12.18
N CYS A 236 -3.24 5.88 -12.00
CA CYS A 236 -3.39 6.98 -12.95
C CYS A 236 -2.10 7.79 -13.11
N ASP A 237 -1.44 8.12 -12.00
CA ASP A 237 -0.18 8.87 -12.02
C ASP A 237 0.93 8.06 -12.73
N LEU A 238 1.04 6.75 -12.42
CA LEU A 238 2.03 5.86 -13.04
C LEU A 238 1.86 5.74 -14.55
N MET A 239 0.64 5.81 -15.09
CA MET A 239 0.41 5.86 -16.53
C MET A 239 0.98 7.13 -17.19
N ALA A 240 1.13 8.21 -16.43
CA ALA A 240 1.66 9.50 -16.89
C ALA A 240 3.15 9.72 -16.58
N ILE A 241 3.71 9.01 -15.60
CA ILE A 241 5.11 9.17 -15.17
C ILE A 241 6.07 8.57 -16.21
N PRO A 242 6.99 9.35 -16.81
CA PRO A 242 7.89 8.85 -17.85
C PRO A 242 8.78 7.68 -17.39
N SER A 243 9.25 7.68 -16.15
CA SER A 243 10.09 6.60 -15.60
C SER A 243 9.33 5.29 -15.39
N ALA A 244 8.01 5.30 -15.36
CA ALA A 244 7.19 4.09 -15.29
C ALA A 244 6.92 3.45 -16.67
N LYS A 245 7.31 4.12 -17.76
CA LYS A 245 7.08 3.63 -19.13
C LYS A 245 7.77 2.29 -19.36
N GLY A 246 6.98 1.30 -19.80
CA GLY A 246 7.48 -0.06 -20.10
C GLY A 246 7.66 -0.96 -18.87
N LEU A 247 7.25 -0.51 -17.67
CA LEU A 247 7.26 -1.33 -16.46
C LEU A 247 5.96 -2.13 -16.26
N PHE A 248 4.90 -1.81 -17.04
CA PHE A 248 3.63 -2.52 -17.02
C PHE A 248 2.95 -2.44 -18.39
N ASP A 249 1.97 -3.33 -18.63
CA ASP A 249 1.25 -3.50 -19.89
C ASP A 249 -0.23 -3.11 -19.77
N LYS A 250 -0.80 -3.20 -18.55
CA LYS A 250 -2.23 -3.01 -18.29
C LYS A 250 -2.42 -2.28 -16.96
N ALA A 251 -3.56 -1.60 -16.84
CA ALA A 251 -3.93 -0.84 -15.65
C ALA A 251 -5.39 -1.12 -15.24
N ILE A 252 -5.63 -1.25 -13.94
CA ILE A 252 -6.96 -1.38 -13.32
C ILE A 252 -7.09 -0.31 -12.25
N VAL A 253 -8.03 0.60 -12.43
CA VAL A 253 -8.36 1.68 -11.49
C VAL A 253 -9.69 1.38 -10.82
N GLN A 254 -9.70 1.26 -9.50
CA GLN A 254 -10.91 1.00 -8.73
C GLN A 254 -11.23 2.17 -7.80
N SER A 255 -12.49 2.65 -7.85
CA SER A 255 -12.98 3.71 -6.96
C SER A 255 -12.07 4.94 -6.92
N SER A 256 -11.57 5.36 -8.08
CA SER A 256 -10.74 6.55 -8.28
C SER A 256 -10.97 7.13 -9.66
N GLN A 257 -10.48 8.33 -9.90
CA GLN A 257 -10.56 9.00 -11.21
C GLN A 257 -9.18 9.50 -11.62
N CYS A 258 -8.87 9.33 -12.90
CA CYS A 258 -7.62 9.82 -13.48
C CYS A 258 -7.68 11.30 -13.89
N LEU A 259 -8.87 11.84 -14.03
CA LEU A 259 -9.12 13.23 -14.41
C LEU A 259 -10.06 13.85 -13.36
N GLY A 260 -9.89 15.12 -13.05
CA GLY A 260 -10.85 15.84 -12.18
C GLY A 260 -10.28 16.56 -10.98
N SER A 261 -9.05 16.32 -10.58
CA SER A 261 -8.32 17.21 -9.67
C SER A 261 -7.14 17.83 -10.40
N SER A 262 -7.04 19.15 -10.40
CA SER A 262 -5.80 19.79 -10.84
C SER A 262 -4.71 19.42 -9.84
N PRO A 263 -3.61 18.79 -10.28
CA PRO A 263 -2.50 18.52 -9.37
C PRO A 263 -1.95 19.85 -8.84
N ALA A 264 -1.55 19.86 -7.57
CA ALA A 264 -0.85 21.01 -7.02
C ALA A 264 0.46 21.23 -7.80
N THR A 265 0.76 22.48 -8.13
CA THR A 265 2.05 22.80 -8.71
C THR A 265 3.15 22.61 -7.67
N LEU A 266 4.40 22.34 -8.10
CA LEU A 266 5.53 22.25 -7.20
C LEU A 266 5.63 23.47 -6.29
N ALA A 267 5.50 24.68 -6.85
CA ALA A 267 5.56 25.93 -6.09
C ALA A 267 4.47 26.02 -5.02
N ALA A 268 3.25 25.55 -5.31
CA ALA A 268 2.18 25.50 -4.30
C ALA A 268 2.46 24.47 -3.21
N GLY A 269 2.98 23.31 -3.57
CA GLY A 269 3.40 22.28 -2.63
C GLY A 269 4.55 22.76 -1.73
N GLU A 270 5.56 23.39 -2.30
CA GLU A 270 6.70 23.96 -1.56
C GLU A 270 6.26 25.04 -0.57
N LYS A 271 5.33 25.91 -0.97
CA LYS A 271 4.75 26.91 -0.05
C LYS A 271 4.09 26.24 1.15
N SER A 272 3.25 25.24 0.93
CA SER A 272 2.62 24.48 2.01
C SER A 272 3.65 23.76 2.86
N GLY A 273 4.72 23.24 2.24
CA GLY A 273 5.81 22.57 2.93
C GLY A 273 6.64 23.48 3.82
N VAL A 274 6.83 24.76 3.47
CA VAL A 274 7.45 25.74 4.35
C VAL A 274 6.62 25.96 5.60
N ASP A 275 5.29 26.08 5.47
CA ASP A 275 4.39 26.22 6.60
C ASP A 275 4.39 24.95 7.48
N TYR A 276 4.42 23.78 6.84
CA TYR A 276 4.53 22.49 7.53
C TYR A 276 5.87 22.37 8.28
N ALA A 277 6.99 22.72 7.67
CA ALA A 277 8.31 22.68 8.30
C ALA A 277 8.36 23.55 9.56
N LYS A 278 7.80 24.76 9.51
CA LYS A 278 7.65 25.64 10.69
C LYS A 278 6.79 25.01 11.78
N ALA A 279 5.70 24.36 11.42
CA ALA A 279 4.78 23.73 12.38
C ALA A 279 5.42 22.55 13.11
N VAL A 280 6.38 21.85 12.47
CA VAL A 280 7.15 20.76 13.11
C VAL A 280 8.46 21.24 13.76
N GLY A 281 8.66 22.56 13.85
CA GLY A 281 9.80 23.17 14.55
C GLY A 281 11.02 23.45 13.66
N CYS A 282 10.95 23.25 12.35
CA CYS A 282 12.01 23.57 11.41
C CYS A 282 11.77 24.96 10.81
N THR A 283 12.16 26.02 11.53
CA THR A 283 11.80 27.41 11.24
C THR A 283 12.80 28.16 10.37
N ASP A 284 13.99 27.60 10.16
CA ASP A 284 15.06 28.20 9.32
C ASP A 284 15.08 27.48 7.97
N ASP A 285 14.71 28.21 6.92
CA ASP A 285 14.61 27.68 5.55
C ASP A 285 15.97 27.16 5.02
N ALA A 286 17.10 27.74 5.44
CA ALA A 286 18.42 27.33 5.00
C ALA A 286 18.82 25.94 5.56
N THR A 287 18.32 25.59 6.73
CA THR A 287 18.61 24.31 7.39
C THR A 287 17.43 23.35 7.42
N ALA A 288 16.30 23.73 6.79
CA ALA A 288 15.03 22.98 6.85
C ALA A 288 15.18 21.52 6.41
N ALA A 289 15.90 21.22 5.34
CA ALA A 289 16.11 19.84 4.89
C ALA A 289 16.80 18.98 5.95
N SER A 290 17.86 19.49 6.55
CA SER A 290 18.58 18.80 7.64
C SER A 290 17.73 18.66 8.89
N CYS A 291 16.96 19.68 9.26
CA CYS A 291 16.04 19.67 10.38
C CYS A 291 14.95 18.61 10.19
N LEU A 292 14.28 18.62 9.05
CA LEU A 292 13.23 17.65 8.70
C LEU A 292 13.75 16.19 8.71
N ARG A 293 14.96 15.94 8.20
CA ARG A 293 15.59 14.62 8.23
C ARG A 293 15.92 14.16 9.65
N LYS A 294 16.18 15.07 10.58
CA LYS A 294 16.47 14.78 12.00
C LYS A 294 15.25 14.80 12.90
N ALA A 295 14.13 15.34 12.45
CA ALA A 295 12.90 15.42 13.24
C ALA A 295 12.41 14.04 13.68
N TRP A 296 11.76 13.97 14.84
CA TRP A 296 11.13 12.74 15.30
C TRP A 296 10.06 12.29 14.29
N PRO A 297 10.09 11.01 13.87
CA PRO A 297 9.14 10.50 12.87
C PRO A 297 7.68 10.74 13.25
N ASN A 298 7.33 10.54 14.55
CA ASN A 298 5.97 10.76 15.03
C ASN A 298 5.52 12.23 14.95
N THR A 299 6.44 13.20 15.05
CA THR A 299 6.13 14.61 14.84
C THR A 299 5.74 14.88 13.38
N LEU A 300 6.43 14.22 12.45
CA LEU A 300 6.18 14.38 11.01
C LEU A 300 4.85 13.77 10.55
N ILE A 301 4.28 12.80 11.26
CA ILE A 301 3.00 12.20 10.89
C ILE A 301 1.82 12.74 11.70
N ALA A 302 2.08 13.55 12.75
CA ALA A 302 1.04 14.12 13.59
C ALA A 302 0.24 15.23 12.88
N LEU A 303 0.78 15.83 11.85
CA LEU A 303 0.14 16.88 11.05
C LEU A 303 -0.24 16.31 9.68
N PRO A 304 -1.40 16.69 9.11
CA PRO A 304 -1.70 16.39 7.72
C PRO A 304 -0.63 17.04 6.83
N GLY A 305 0.01 16.25 6.00
CA GLY A 305 1.01 16.72 5.03
C GLY A 305 0.37 17.28 3.77
#